data_0e2aa24ac9ce34076b7b391d04028ca3
#
_entry.id   0e2aa24ac9ce34076b7b391d04028ca3
#
_cell.length_a   1.000
_cell.length_b   1.000
_cell.length_c   1.000
_cell.angle_alpha   90.00
_cell.angle_beta   90.00
_cell.angle_gamma   90.00
#
_symmetry.space_group_name_H-M   'P 1'
#
loop_
_entity.id
_entity.type
_entity.pdbx_description
1 polymer ?
#
loop_
_entity_poly.entity_id
_entity_poly.type
_entity_poly.pdbx_seq_one_letter_code
_entity_poly.pdbx_strand_id
1 'polypeptide(L)'
;YDLLKTMKKTCIIINAARGGIIHEEDLDKALNENLIFGAGIDVFKKEPPDDNNPLLKNEKVYLSPHTAAFTDECMTRMGKETIQNIIDFFEEKLEKSKIVKL
;
A
#
# COMPACT_ATOMS: atom_id res chain seq x y z
N TYR A 1 15.20 -4.67 -5.90
CA TYR A 1 16.07 -3.61 -6.44
C TYR A 1 16.21 -3.67 -7.96
N ASP A 2 16.47 -4.82 -8.55
CA ASP A 2 16.75 -4.92 -9.99
C ASP A 2 15.57 -4.48 -10.87
N LEU A 3 14.33 -4.74 -10.43
CA LEU A 3 13.16 -4.22 -11.12
C LEU A 3 13.09 -2.68 -11.10
N LEU A 4 13.56 -2.05 -10.01
CA LEU A 4 13.59 -0.58 -9.92
C LEU A 4 14.57 0.04 -10.94
N LYS A 5 15.67 -0.64 -11.25
CA LYS A 5 16.63 -0.19 -12.27
C LYS A 5 16.06 -0.19 -13.68
N THR A 6 15.04 -1.01 -13.96
CA THR A 6 14.43 -1.08 -15.29
C THR A 6 13.36 -0.02 -15.52
N MET A 7 13.01 0.73 -14.48
CA MET A 7 11.99 1.76 -14.56
C MET A 7 12.52 3.05 -15.21
N LYS A 8 11.59 3.87 -15.69
CA LYS A 8 11.94 5.21 -16.18
C LYS A 8 12.35 6.11 -15.01
N LYS A 9 13.36 6.94 -15.20
CA LYS A 9 13.81 7.91 -14.19
C LYS A 9 12.73 8.91 -13.74
N THR A 10 11.69 9.07 -14.54
CA THR A 10 10.51 9.91 -14.23
C THR A 10 9.40 9.14 -13.51
N CYS A 11 9.61 7.85 -13.21
CA CYS A 11 8.61 7.02 -12.56
C CYS A 11 8.39 7.44 -11.10
N ILE A 12 7.13 7.49 -10.69
CA ILE A 12 6.72 7.60 -9.28
C ILE A 12 6.06 6.28 -8.90
N ILE A 13 6.47 5.71 -7.78
CA ILE A 13 5.87 4.48 -7.22
C ILE A 13 4.94 4.87 -6.08
N ILE A 14 3.73 4.31 -6.07
CA ILE A 14 2.78 4.50 -4.97
C ILE A 14 2.42 3.13 -4.39
N ASN A 15 2.62 2.95 -3.09
CA ASN A 15 2.18 1.77 -2.35
C ASN A 15 1.16 2.17 -1.27
N ALA A 16 -0.11 1.97 -1.60
CA ALA A 16 -1.25 2.11 -0.69
C ALA A 16 -1.98 0.76 -0.50
N ALA A 17 -1.27 -0.35 -0.73
CA ALA A 17 -1.84 -1.70 -0.65
C ALA A 17 -1.43 -2.41 0.64
N ARG A 18 -0.20 -2.92 0.71
CA ARG A 18 0.35 -3.58 1.92
C ARG A 18 1.87 -3.35 2.00
N GLY A 19 2.37 -3.26 3.24
CA GLY A 19 3.80 -3.28 3.51
C GLY A 19 4.46 -4.58 3.06
N GLY A 20 5.75 -4.53 2.73
CA GLY A 20 6.51 -5.69 2.24
C GLY A 20 6.33 -6.02 0.75
N ILE A 21 5.38 -5.39 0.04
CA ILE A 21 5.28 -5.52 -1.43
C ILE A 21 6.50 -4.91 -2.09
N ILE A 22 7.01 -3.81 -1.53
CA ILE A 22 8.24 -3.16 -1.97
C ILE A 22 9.24 -3.28 -0.82
N HIS A 23 10.46 -3.68 -1.13
CA HIS A 23 11.55 -3.71 -0.15
C HIS A 23 11.99 -2.28 0.15
N GLU A 24 11.84 -1.86 1.40
CA GLU A 24 11.94 -0.45 1.81
C GLU A 24 13.36 0.11 1.64
N GLU A 25 14.37 -0.69 2.00
CA GLU A 25 15.77 -0.32 1.82
C GLU A 25 16.19 -0.23 0.35
N ASP A 26 15.65 -1.13 -0.49
CA ASP A 26 15.91 -1.10 -1.94
C ASP A 26 15.23 0.10 -2.60
N LEU A 27 14.04 0.47 -2.13
CA LEU A 27 13.34 1.66 -2.60
C LEU A 27 14.11 2.93 -2.24
N ASP A 28 14.54 3.05 -0.97
CA ASP A 28 15.35 4.18 -0.52
C ASP A 28 16.63 4.32 -1.36
N LYS A 29 17.35 3.20 -1.55
CA LYS A 29 18.56 3.17 -2.38
C LYS A 29 18.28 3.64 -3.80
N ALA A 30 17.21 3.13 -4.44
CA ALA A 30 16.85 3.51 -5.81
C ALA A 30 16.51 5.00 -5.94
N LEU A 31 15.85 5.58 -4.93
CA LEU A 31 15.55 7.01 -4.88
C LEU A 31 16.80 7.85 -4.72
N ASN A 32 17.71 7.45 -3.84
CA ASN A 32 19.00 8.14 -3.63
C ASN A 32 19.91 8.07 -4.86
N GLU A 33 19.87 6.98 -5.60
CA GLU A 33 20.60 6.80 -6.86
C GLU A 33 19.91 7.45 -8.07
N ASN A 34 18.75 8.12 -7.90
CA ASN A 34 17.97 8.74 -8.98
C ASN A 34 17.54 7.75 -10.08
N LEU A 35 17.29 6.50 -9.73
CA LEU A 35 16.77 5.50 -10.66
C LEU A 35 15.28 5.71 -10.96
N ILE A 36 14.55 6.28 -9.98
CA ILE A 36 13.15 6.71 -10.09
C ILE A 36 13.00 8.12 -9.53
N PHE A 37 11.91 8.79 -9.85
CA PHE A 37 11.68 10.19 -9.47
C PHE A 37 11.28 10.35 -8.01
N GLY A 38 10.36 9.50 -7.52
CA GLY A 38 9.82 9.62 -6.17
C GLY A 38 8.95 8.44 -5.79
N ALA A 39 8.48 8.43 -4.54
CA ALA A 39 7.53 7.43 -4.06
C ALA A 39 6.47 8.03 -3.12
N GLY A 40 5.27 7.43 -3.11
CA GLY A 40 4.21 7.63 -2.12
C GLY A 40 4.00 6.34 -1.33
N ILE A 41 4.15 6.39 -0.02
CA ILE A 41 4.07 5.22 0.86
C ILE A 41 3.04 5.46 1.95
N ASP A 42 1.96 4.69 1.92
CA ASP A 42 0.90 4.69 2.91
C ASP A 42 1.01 3.52 3.89
N VAL A 43 1.80 2.51 3.55
CA VAL A 43 1.90 1.24 4.28
C VAL A 43 3.35 0.79 4.43
N PHE A 44 3.68 0.24 5.60
CA PHE A 44 5.02 -0.24 5.93
C PHE A 44 5.00 -1.73 6.26
N LYS A 45 6.15 -2.40 6.09
CA LYS A 45 6.32 -3.81 6.50
C LYS A 45 6.07 -4.02 7.99
N LYS A 46 6.47 -3.03 8.80
CA LYS A 46 6.17 -2.93 10.23
C LYS A 46 5.40 -1.64 10.46
N GLU A 47 4.26 -1.72 11.12
CA GLU A 47 3.42 -0.57 11.47
C GLU A 47 3.20 -0.51 12.99
N PRO A 48 3.57 0.60 13.65
CA PRO A 48 4.28 1.76 13.09
C PRO A 48 5.70 1.40 12.64
N PRO A 49 6.25 2.12 11.61
CA PRO A 49 7.62 1.90 11.16
C PRO A 49 8.63 2.22 12.26
N ASP A 50 9.78 1.55 12.24
CA ASP A 50 10.88 1.86 13.16
C ASP A 50 11.46 3.24 12.86
N ASP A 51 11.87 3.99 13.88
CA ASP A 51 12.43 5.35 13.76
C ASP A 51 13.67 5.44 12.85
N ASN A 52 14.34 4.32 12.64
CA ASN A 52 15.50 4.20 11.75
C ASN A 52 15.14 3.76 10.32
N ASN A 53 13.86 3.59 10.00
CA ASN A 53 13.44 3.26 8.64
C ASN A 53 13.91 4.35 7.66
N PRO A 54 14.69 4.01 6.62
CA PRO A 54 15.30 4.98 5.74
C PRO A 54 14.29 5.84 4.98
N LEU A 55 13.11 5.30 4.66
CA LEU A 55 12.06 6.02 3.95
C LEU A 55 11.51 7.21 4.73
N LEU A 56 11.57 7.18 6.08
CA LEU A 56 11.07 8.28 6.93
C LEU A 56 11.89 9.59 6.77
N LYS A 57 13.12 9.49 6.28
CA LYS A 57 14.03 10.62 6.12
C LYS A 57 14.32 10.95 4.65
N ASN A 58 13.77 10.18 3.72
CA ASN A 58 14.04 10.38 2.30
C ASN A 58 13.13 11.49 1.74
N GLU A 59 13.74 12.60 1.29
CA GLU A 59 13.01 13.77 0.77
C GLU A 59 12.21 13.52 -0.51
N LYS A 60 12.44 12.38 -1.18
CA LYS A 60 11.68 11.98 -2.38
C LYS A 60 10.49 11.07 -2.06
N VAL A 61 10.20 10.84 -0.77
CA VAL A 61 9.10 9.99 -0.32
C VAL A 61 8.01 10.82 0.33
N TYR A 62 6.80 10.67 -0.17
CA TYR A 62 5.59 11.17 0.46
C TYR A 62 5.02 10.08 1.35
N LEU A 63 4.77 10.40 2.63
CA LEU A 63 4.32 9.44 3.63
C LEU A 63 2.90 9.76 4.09
N SER A 64 2.10 8.72 4.31
CA SER A 64 0.81 8.81 5.00
C SER A 64 0.63 7.62 5.97
N PRO A 65 -0.17 7.79 7.04
CA PRO A 65 -0.23 6.83 8.13
C PRO A 65 -1.31 5.75 7.91
N HIS A 66 -1.24 5.01 6.81
CA HIS A 66 -2.18 3.96 6.41
C HIS A 66 -3.63 4.47 6.34
N THR A 67 -3.80 5.60 5.68
CA THR A 67 -5.08 6.33 5.58
C THR A 67 -5.59 6.51 4.15
N ALA A 68 -4.99 5.86 3.16
CA ALA A 68 -5.38 5.99 1.76
C ALA A 68 -6.86 5.62 1.49
N ALA A 69 -7.45 4.78 2.36
CA ALA A 69 -8.87 4.40 2.28
C ALA A 69 -9.81 5.31 3.10
N PHE A 70 -9.31 6.31 3.83
CA PHE A 70 -10.11 7.11 4.76
C PHE A 70 -10.77 8.31 4.06
N THR A 71 -11.59 8.03 3.05
CA THR A 71 -12.55 8.98 2.50
C THR A 71 -13.97 8.62 2.95
N ASP A 72 -14.87 9.59 3.02
CA ASP A 72 -16.26 9.37 3.46
C ASP A 72 -16.97 8.31 2.60
N GLU A 73 -16.75 8.37 1.28
CA GLU A 73 -17.32 7.40 0.34
C GLU A 73 -16.76 6.00 0.54
N CYS A 74 -15.44 5.89 0.74
CA CYS A 74 -14.79 4.60 0.93
C CYS A 74 -15.21 3.96 2.25
N MET A 75 -15.22 4.71 3.35
CA MET A 75 -15.65 4.23 4.66
C MET A 75 -17.11 3.78 4.64
N THR A 76 -17.98 4.55 4.01
CA THR A 76 -19.41 4.21 3.86
C THR A 76 -19.57 2.93 3.02
N ARG A 77 -18.84 2.80 1.91
CA ARG A 77 -18.90 1.62 1.04
C ARG A 77 -18.38 0.37 1.76
N MET A 78 -17.21 0.45 2.40
CA MET A 78 -16.63 -0.67 3.15
C MET A 78 -17.57 -1.16 4.25
N GLY A 79 -18.18 -0.25 5.01
CA GLY A 79 -19.15 -0.61 6.03
C GLY A 79 -20.37 -1.35 5.47
N LYS A 80 -20.97 -0.81 4.40
CA LYS A 80 -22.13 -1.42 3.74
C LYS A 80 -21.79 -2.80 3.16
N GLU A 81 -20.66 -2.92 2.44
CA GLU A 81 -20.25 -4.19 1.83
C GLU A 81 -19.91 -5.25 2.87
N THR A 82 -19.31 -4.87 4.00
CA THR A 82 -19.04 -5.81 5.10
C THR A 82 -20.34 -6.39 5.65
N ILE A 83 -21.33 -5.54 5.95
CA ILE A 83 -22.63 -5.98 6.45
C ILE A 83 -23.35 -6.86 5.40
N GLN A 84 -23.34 -6.43 4.13
CA GLN A 84 -23.98 -7.19 3.06
C GLN A 84 -23.34 -8.58 2.87
N ASN A 85 -22.01 -8.67 2.93
CA ASN A 85 -21.31 -9.96 2.82
C ASN A 85 -21.69 -10.91 3.97
N ILE A 86 -21.91 -10.39 5.18
CA ILE A 86 -22.38 -11.21 6.32
C ILE A 86 -23.79 -11.73 6.05
N ILE A 87 -24.70 -10.88 5.60
CA ILE A 87 -26.08 -11.26 5.25
C ILE A 87 -26.07 -12.32 4.14
N ASP A 88 -25.33 -12.06 3.06
CA ASP A 88 -25.22 -12.96 1.92
C ASP A 88 -24.64 -14.33 2.31
N PHE A 89 -23.70 -14.36 3.27
CA PHE A 89 -23.15 -15.61 3.80
C PHE A 89 -24.25 -16.45 4.48
N PHE A 90 -25.03 -15.86 5.36
CA PHE A 90 -26.10 -16.58 6.06
C PHE A 90 -27.28 -16.94 5.16
N GLU A 91 -27.49 -16.20 4.08
CA GLU A 91 -28.51 -16.48 3.05
C GLU A 91 -28.00 -17.42 1.94
N GLU A 92 -26.77 -17.94 2.05
CA GLU A 92 -26.12 -18.80 1.04
C GLU A 92 -25.98 -18.14 -0.35
N LYS A 93 -25.95 -16.81 -0.41
CA LYS A 93 -25.83 -15.99 -1.63
C LYS A 93 -24.45 -15.41 -1.87
N LEU A 94 -23.50 -15.61 -0.92
CA LEU A 94 -22.17 -15.01 -1.03
C LEU A 94 -21.43 -15.53 -2.24
N GLU A 95 -20.97 -14.61 -3.08
CA GLU A 95 -20.19 -14.92 -4.28
C GLU A 95 -18.88 -15.62 -3.91
N LYS A 96 -18.56 -16.72 -4.60
CA LYS A 96 -17.33 -17.50 -4.36
C LYS A 96 -16.04 -16.66 -4.55
N SER A 97 -16.08 -15.63 -5.39
CA SER A 97 -14.98 -14.70 -5.63
C SER A 97 -14.59 -13.87 -4.39
N LYS A 98 -15.53 -13.71 -3.45
CA LYS A 98 -15.33 -12.98 -2.19
C LYS A 98 -14.76 -13.84 -1.06
N ILE A 99 -14.58 -15.14 -1.30
CA ILE A 99 -14.06 -16.10 -0.31
C ILE A 99 -12.55 -16.23 -0.53
N VAL A 100 -11.77 -15.87 0.49
CA VAL A 100 -10.31 -16.10 0.48
C VAL A 100 -10.04 -17.60 0.56
N LYS A 101 -9.31 -18.13 -0.41
CA LYS A 101 -8.80 -19.50 -0.36
C LYS A 101 -7.49 -19.45 0.43
N LEU A 102 -7.47 -20.13 1.56
CA LEU A 102 -6.26 -20.36 2.36
C LEU A 102 -5.38 -21.40 1.69
#